data_1c79c8c026a42d0194ad271486dd2d82
#
_entry.id   1c79c8c026a42d0194ad271486dd2d82
#
_cell.length_a   1.000
_cell.length_b   1.000
_cell.length_c   1.000
_cell.angle_alpha   90.00
_cell.angle_beta   90.00
_cell.angle_gamma   90.00
#
_symmetry.space_group_name_H-M   'P 1'
#
loop_
_entity.id
_entity.type
_entity.pdbx_description
1 polymer ?
#
loop_
_entity_poly.entity_id
_entity_poly.type
_entity_poly.pdbx_seq_one_letter_code
_entity_poly.pdbx_strand_id
1 'polypeptide(L)'
;MKPRLETQRDIDIKNKVKDALSGDNAEILDLYEPLYIVDWFVNNKTFVEFKARNYSYKKFPTLLLSLHKWMTLHHYVTNGFEAGLCVMWKDYLGYLVVNEKARDGCTYSHGGRKDRGIEGDVEPCVYIPINKFVRLGDPVI
;
A
#
# COMPACT_ATOMS: atom_id res chain seq x y z
N MET A 1 -14.37 15.93 -0.21
CA MET A 1 -12.94 16.18 0.11
C MET A 1 -12.19 16.52 -1.15
N LYS A 2 -11.39 17.56 -1.11
CA LYS A 2 -10.51 17.87 -2.23
C LYS A 2 -9.29 16.97 -2.21
N PRO A 3 -8.88 16.37 -3.33
CA PRO A 3 -7.59 15.69 -3.40
C PRO A 3 -6.47 16.70 -3.22
N ARG A 4 -5.37 16.26 -2.61
CA ARG A 4 -4.17 17.11 -2.54
C ARG A 4 -3.55 17.26 -3.93
N LEU A 5 -2.79 18.33 -4.12
CA LEU A 5 -2.05 18.51 -5.36
C LEU A 5 -0.96 17.43 -5.50
N GLU A 6 -0.84 16.93 -6.69
CA GLU A 6 0.18 15.93 -7.03
C GLU A 6 1.55 16.58 -7.13
N THR A 7 2.53 16.04 -6.42
CA THR A 7 3.92 16.51 -6.48
C THR A 7 4.70 15.74 -7.55
N GLN A 8 5.88 16.26 -7.92
CA GLN A 8 6.77 15.54 -8.85
C GLN A 8 7.16 14.17 -8.27
N ARG A 9 7.36 14.08 -6.96
CA ARG A 9 7.65 12.80 -6.30
C ARG A 9 6.51 11.81 -6.46
N ASP A 10 5.28 12.26 -6.33
CA ASP A 10 4.10 11.40 -6.53
C ASP A 10 4.05 10.86 -7.97
N ILE A 11 4.34 11.71 -8.95
CA ILE A 11 4.40 11.33 -10.36
C ILE A 11 5.50 10.30 -10.60
N ASP A 12 6.68 10.51 -10.03
CA ASP A 12 7.82 9.59 -10.18
C ASP A 12 7.53 8.22 -9.56
N ILE A 13 6.89 8.19 -8.39
CA ILE A 13 6.45 6.96 -7.74
C ILE A 13 5.44 6.21 -8.62
N LYS A 14 4.43 6.91 -9.13
CA LYS A 14 3.42 6.31 -10.01
C LYS A 14 4.05 5.73 -11.26
N ASN A 15 4.95 6.46 -11.91
CA ASN A 15 5.64 5.99 -13.11
C ASN A 15 6.44 4.73 -12.83
N LYS A 16 7.12 4.66 -11.70
CA LYS A 16 7.88 3.49 -11.31
C LYS A 16 6.98 2.27 -11.06
N VAL A 17 5.88 2.45 -10.36
CA VAL A 17 4.89 1.39 -10.13
C VAL A 17 4.26 0.95 -11.45
N LYS A 18 3.92 1.89 -12.31
CA LYS A 18 3.35 1.66 -13.64
C LYS A 18 4.27 0.77 -14.49
N ASP A 19 5.55 1.13 -14.56
CA ASP A 19 6.55 0.36 -15.34
C ASP A 19 6.71 -1.06 -14.80
N ALA A 20 6.69 -1.20 -13.47
CA ALA A 20 6.86 -2.50 -12.82
C ALA A 20 5.65 -3.42 -12.98
N LEU A 21 4.43 -2.86 -13.02
CA LEU A 21 3.19 -3.65 -13.07
C LEU A 21 2.76 -4.00 -14.49
N SER A 22 2.92 -3.10 -15.47
CA SER A 22 2.35 -3.29 -16.81
C SER A 22 3.17 -2.65 -17.92
N GLY A 23 4.32 -2.12 -17.62
CA GLY A 23 5.13 -1.39 -18.59
C GLY A 23 4.56 -0.01 -18.92
N ASP A 24 5.03 0.57 -20.01
CA ASP A 24 4.77 1.98 -20.34
C ASP A 24 3.30 2.30 -20.67
N ASN A 25 2.50 1.29 -20.97
CA ASN A 25 1.11 1.47 -21.37
C ASN A 25 0.12 1.36 -20.17
N ALA A 26 0.61 1.21 -18.96
CA ALA A 26 -0.26 1.12 -17.78
C ALA A 26 -0.98 2.45 -17.53
N GLU A 27 -2.25 2.36 -17.19
CA GLU A 27 -3.07 3.50 -16.77
C GLU A 27 -3.26 3.44 -15.25
N ILE A 28 -3.03 4.57 -14.59
CA ILE A 28 -3.23 4.71 -13.14
C ILE A 28 -4.28 5.78 -12.90
N LEU A 29 -5.38 5.38 -12.28
CA LEU A 29 -6.42 6.28 -11.83
C LEU A 29 -6.24 6.57 -10.34
N ASP A 30 -6.14 7.84 -9.99
CA ASP A 30 -6.13 8.28 -8.59
C ASP A 30 -7.52 8.13 -7.99
N LEU A 31 -7.58 7.54 -6.81
CA LEU A 31 -8.80 7.37 -6.03
C LEU A 31 -8.74 8.26 -4.80
N TYR A 32 -9.87 8.84 -4.43
CA TYR A 32 -9.96 9.82 -3.35
C TYR A 32 -11.02 9.44 -2.34
N GLU A 33 -10.72 9.67 -1.06
CA GLU A 33 -11.70 9.58 0.00
C GLU A 33 -12.78 10.67 -0.16
N PRO A 34 -14.01 10.47 0.34
CA PRO A 34 -14.48 9.32 1.12
C PRO A 34 -14.99 8.14 0.29
N LEU A 35 -14.99 8.25 -1.05
CA LEU A 35 -15.56 7.20 -1.91
C LEU A 35 -14.69 5.95 -1.97
N TYR A 36 -13.36 6.13 -1.92
CA TYR A 36 -12.40 5.04 -2.01
C TYR A 36 -11.43 5.07 -0.84
N ILE A 37 -11.08 3.89 -0.34
CA ILE A 37 -10.19 3.72 0.79
C ILE A 37 -8.74 3.55 0.34
N VAL A 38 -8.54 3.02 -0.87
CA VAL A 38 -7.22 2.78 -1.45
C VAL A 38 -6.85 3.86 -2.46
N ASP A 39 -5.57 3.97 -2.80
CA ASP A 39 -5.03 5.12 -3.51
C ASP A 39 -5.19 5.08 -5.03
N TRP A 40 -5.02 3.91 -5.66
CA TRP A 40 -4.96 3.82 -7.12
C TRP A 40 -5.76 2.66 -7.68
N PHE A 41 -6.25 2.85 -8.92
CA PHE A 41 -6.84 1.79 -9.74
C PHE A 41 -6.02 1.70 -11.03
N VAL A 42 -5.35 0.60 -11.25
CA VAL A 42 -4.37 0.40 -12.32
C VAL A 42 -4.94 -0.52 -13.39
N ASN A 43 -4.89 -0.07 -14.65
CA ASN A 43 -5.33 -0.84 -15.82
C ASN A 43 -6.78 -1.38 -15.72
N ASN A 44 -7.67 -0.68 -15.05
CA ASN A 44 -9.06 -1.07 -14.83
C ASN A 44 -9.24 -2.45 -14.16
N LYS A 45 -8.23 -2.94 -13.41
CA LYS A 45 -8.32 -4.26 -12.78
C LYS A 45 -7.67 -4.38 -11.41
N THR A 46 -6.71 -3.51 -11.06
CA THR A 46 -5.91 -3.66 -9.84
C THR A 46 -6.07 -2.46 -8.92
N PHE A 47 -6.59 -2.67 -7.73
CA PHE A 47 -6.60 -1.65 -6.68
C PHE A 47 -5.29 -1.70 -5.90
N VAL A 48 -4.64 -0.54 -5.74
CA VAL A 48 -3.34 -0.43 -5.09
C VAL A 48 -3.39 0.57 -3.96
N GLU A 49 -2.98 0.13 -2.78
CA GLU A 49 -2.70 1.00 -1.64
C GLU A 49 -1.21 1.32 -1.63
N PHE A 50 -0.85 2.60 -1.50
CA PHE A 50 0.53 3.04 -1.40
C PHE A 50 0.83 3.53 0.01
N LYS A 51 1.98 3.10 0.57
CA LYS A 51 2.51 3.54 1.86
C LYS A 51 3.96 3.94 1.73
N ALA A 52 4.33 5.07 2.32
CA ALA A 52 5.71 5.48 2.48
C ALA A 52 6.12 5.31 3.94
N ARG A 53 7.32 4.78 4.18
CA ARG A 53 7.88 4.60 5.52
C ARG A 53 9.22 5.33 5.61
N ASN A 54 9.38 6.11 6.66
CA ASN A 54 10.56 6.94 6.88
C ASN A 54 11.66 6.17 7.63
N TYR A 55 11.88 4.90 7.24
CA TYR A 55 12.90 4.04 7.84
C TYR A 55 13.28 2.94 6.85
N SER A 56 14.39 2.25 7.13
CA SER A 56 14.89 1.18 6.28
C SER A 56 13.98 -0.06 6.30
N TYR A 57 13.94 -0.75 5.18
CA TYR A 57 13.12 -1.95 4.98
C TYR A 57 13.26 -2.99 6.10
N LYS A 58 14.48 -3.23 6.56
CA LYS A 58 14.75 -4.26 7.59
C LYS A 58 14.68 -3.75 9.03
N LYS A 59 14.28 -2.50 9.25
CA LYS A 59 14.20 -1.97 10.61
C LYS A 59 13.23 -2.76 11.49
N PHE A 60 12.08 -3.16 10.94
CA PHE A 60 11.09 -3.98 11.63
C PHE A 60 10.81 -5.24 10.80
N PRO A 61 10.47 -6.37 11.46
CA PRO A 61 10.19 -7.62 10.74
C PRO A 61 8.84 -7.61 10.02
N THR A 62 7.97 -6.65 10.35
CA THR A 62 6.62 -6.55 9.77
C THR A 62 6.31 -5.12 9.35
N LEU A 63 5.41 -5.01 8.38
CA LEU A 63 4.76 -3.76 8.02
C LEU A 63 3.41 -3.67 8.73
N LEU A 64 3.15 -2.53 9.36
CA LEU A 64 1.87 -2.23 10.00
C LEU A 64 0.93 -1.58 8.98
N LEU A 65 -0.27 -2.14 8.84
CA LEU A 65 -1.33 -1.58 7.99
C LEU A 65 -2.66 -1.62 8.75
N SER A 66 -3.49 -0.59 8.56
CA SER A 66 -4.86 -0.60 9.07
C SER A 66 -5.60 -1.85 8.62
N LEU A 67 -6.28 -2.53 9.54
CA LEU A 67 -7.07 -3.72 9.22
C LEU A 67 -8.17 -3.38 8.22
N HIS A 68 -8.74 -2.19 8.30
CA HIS A 68 -9.78 -1.74 7.37
C HIS A 68 -9.27 -1.71 5.93
N LYS A 69 -8.09 -1.17 5.69
CA LYS A 69 -7.47 -1.18 4.35
C LYS A 69 -7.14 -2.59 3.88
N TRP A 70 -6.58 -3.40 4.77
CA TRP A 70 -6.26 -4.80 4.48
C TRP A 70 -7.49 -5.60 4.05
N MET A 71 -8.56 -5.49 4.81
CA MET A 71 -9.82 -6.15 4.49
C MET A 71 -10.43 -5.64 3.19
N THR A 72 -10.35 -4.34 2.94
CA THR A 72 -10.85 -3.75 1.70
C THR A 72 -10.10 -4.28 0.47
N LEU A 73 -8.78 -4.41 0.55
CA LEU A 73 -7.98 -5.00 -0.53
C LEU A 73 -8.41 -6.44 -0.81
N HIS A 74 -8.58 -7.26 0.23
CA HIS A 74 -9.06 -8.63 0.09
C HIS A 74 -10.49 -8.69 -0.46
N HIS A 75 -11.33 -7.74 -0.09
CA HIS A 75 -12.69 -7.65 -0.61
C HIS A 75 -12.71 -7.43 -2.13
N TYR A 76 -11.84 -6.57 -2.66
CA TYR A 76 -11.71 -6.38 -4.09
C TYR A 76 -11.33 -7.68 -4.79
N VAL A 77 -10.40 -8.43 -4.24
CA VAL A 77 -9.99 -9.73 -4.81
C VAL A 77 -11.17 -10.71 -4.82
N THR A 78 -11.93 -10.78 -3.74
CA THR A 78 -13.12 -11.63 -3.65
C THR A 78 -14.16 -11.28 -4.72
N ASN A 79 -14.22 -10.02 -5.13
CA ASN A 79 -15.17 -9.56 -6.14
C ASN A 79 -14.59 -9.56 -7.56
N GLY A 80 -13.50 -10.26 -7.81
CA GLY A 80 -12.97 -10.48 -9.15
C GLY A 80 -11.94 -9.45 -9.62
N PHE A 81 -11.54 -8.51 -8.75
CA PHE A 81 -10.46 -7.57 -9.05
C PHE A 81 -9.12 -8.11 -8.53
N GLU A 82 -8.04 -7.47 -8.95
CA GLU A 82 -6.74 -7.65 -8.34
C GLU A 82 -6.51 -6.57 -7.31
N ALA A 83 -5.66 -6.83 -6.33
CA ALA A 83 -5.27 -5.84 -5.34
C ALA A 83 -3.80 -6.00 -4.96
N GLY A 84 -3.18 -4.90 -4.61
CA GLY A 84 -1.79 -4.85 -4.22
C GLY A 84 -1.50 -3.79 -3.18
N LEU A 85 -0.40 -4.00 -2.47
CA LEU A 85 0.14 -3.06 -1.49
C LEU A 85 1.55 -2.68 -1.94
N CYS A 86 1.74 -1.41 -2.24
CA CYS A 86 3.03 -0.86 -2.63
C CYS A 86 3.60 -0.06 -1.47
N VAL A 87 4.79 -0.40 -1.03
CA VAL A 87 5.44 0.27 0.11
C VAL A 87 6.82 0.76 -0.29
N MET A 88 7.06 2.03 -0.03
CA MET A 88 8.37 2.64 -0.23
C MET A 88 9.03 2.88 1.12
N TRP A 89 10.05 2.07 1.44
CA TRP A 89 10.98 2.33 2.52
C TRP A 89 12.12 3.24 2.03
N LYS A 90 12.99 3.66 2.90
CA LYS A 90 14.13 4.51 2.51
C LYS A 90 15.05 3.85 1.48
N ASP A 91 15.20 2.53 1.55
CA ASP A 91 16.16 1.75 0.77
C ASP A 91 15.52 0.64 -0.07
N TYR A 92 14.19 0.59 -0.14
CA TYR A 92 13.49 -0.52 -0.79
C TYR A 92 12.10 -0.10 -1.24
N LEU A 93 11.79 -0.30 -2.51
CA LEU A 93 10.43 -0.16 -3.03
C LEU A 93 9.87 -1.56 -3.27
N GLY A 94 8.87 -1.93 -2.47
CA GLY A 94 8.32 -3.27 -2.47
C GLY A 94 6.85 -3.31 -2.86
N TYR A 95 6.42 -4.48 -3.33
CA TYR A 95 5.05 -4.74 -3.73
C TYR A 95 4.59 -6.09 -3.22
N LEU A 96 3.39 -6.14 -2.70
CA LEU A 96 2.73 -7.36 -2.26
C LEU A 96 1.44 -7.56 -3.05
N VAL A 97 1.35 -8.67 -3.78
CA VAL A 97 0.09 -9.11 -4.39
C VAL A 97 -0.83 -9.60 -3.27
N VAL A 98 -2.00 -9.02 -3.16
CA VAL A 98 -2.98 -9.40 -2.14
C VAL A 98 -3.77 -10.60 -2.63
N ASN A 99 -3.61 -11.73 -1.95
CA ASN A 99 -4.31 -13.00 -2.21
C ASN A 99 -4.37 -13.80 -0.91
N GLU A 100 -4.85 -15.03 -0.96
CA GLU A 100 -4.92 -15.87 0.24
C GLU A 100 -3.55 -16.12 0.86
N LYS A 101 -2.52 -16.35 0.03
CA LYS A 101 -1.15 -16.55 0.51
C LYS A 101 -0.57 -15.34 1.21
N ALA A 102 -1.03 -14.14 0.85
CA ALA A 102 -0.58 -12.91 1.50
C ALA A 102 -0.95 -12.87 2.99
N ARG A 103 -1.95 -13.64 3.42
CA ARG A 103 -2.36 -13.74 4.82
C ARG A 103 -1.43 -14.61 5.66
N ASP A 104 -0.65 -15.46 5.05
CA ASP A 104 0.22 -16.40 5.76
C ASP A 104 1.26 -15.65 6.60
N GLY A 105 1.34 -15.99 7.87
CA GLY A 105 2.27 -15.35 8.80
C GLY A 105 1.86 -13.97 9.29
N CYS A 106 0.77 -13.41 8.83
CA CYS A 106 0.25 -12.15 9.34
C CYS A 106 -0.32 -12.31 10.75
N THR A 107 -0.13 -11.28 11.58
CA THR A 107 -0.74 -11.21 12.91
C THR A 107 -1.60 -9.95 13.01
N TYR A 108 -2.50 -9.94 13.98
CA TYR A 108 -3.48 -8.87 14.13
C TYR A 108 -3.48 -8.37 15.55
N SER A 109 -3.44 -7.04 15.74
CA SER A 109 -3.43 -6.41 17.04
C SER A 109 -3.80 -4.94 16.90
N HIS A 110 -4.03 -4.25 18.00
CA HIS A 110 -4.14 -2.80 17.98
C HIS A 110 -2.76 -2.18 17.77
N GLY A 111 -2.69 -1.22 16.86
CA GLY A 111 -1.48 -0.48 16.54
C GLY A 111 -1.78 0.94 16.11
N GLY A 112 -0.74 1.67 15.73
CA GLY A 112 -0.84 3.05 15.29
C GLY A 112 -0.14 4.01 16.24
N ARG A 113 -0.34 5.31 16.02
CA ARG A 113 0.33 6.36 16.78
C ARG A 113 -0.39 6.61 18.11
N LYS A 114 0.38 6.58 19.21
CA LYS A 114 -0.12 6.88 20.56
C LYS A 114 0.36 8.24 21.05
N ASP A 115 1.39 8.80 20.42
CA ASP A 115 2.10 9.99 20.86
C ASP A 115 1.28 11.28 20.67
N ARG A 116 0.31 11.29 19.77
CA ARG A 116 -0.53 12.47 19.50
C ARG A 116 -1.75 12.57 20.39
N GLY A 117 -2.14 11.49 21.08
CA GLY A 117 -3.35 11.47 21.90
C GLY A 117 -4.65 11.68 21.13
N ILE A 118 -4.66 11.47 19.81
CA ILE A 118 -5.83 11.64 18.94
C ILE A 118 -6.62 10.34 18.93
N GLU A 119 -7.92 10.43 19.16
CA GLU A 119 -8.83 9.29 19.04
C GLU A 119 -8.78 8.74 17.60
N GLY A 120 -8.70 7.41 17.47
CA GLY A 120 -8.60 6.75 16.17
C GLY A 120 -7.18 6.56 15.65
N ASP A 121 -6.16 7.12 16.30
CA ASP A 121 -4.77 6.86 15.95
C ASP A 121 -4.33 5.46 16.33
N VAL A 122 -4.98 4.85 17.32
CA VAL A 122 -4.79 3.45 17.70
C VAL A 122 -6.01 2.67 17.23
N GLU A 123 -5.80 1.73 16.34
CA GLU A 123 -6.87 0.98 15.67
C GLU A 123 -6.45 -0.47 15.45
N PRO A 124 -7.39 -1.37 15.11
CA PRO A 124 -7.02 -2.72 14.68
C PRO A 124 -6.12 -2.67 13.45
N CYS A 125 -5.03 -3.41 13.50
CA CYS A 125 -4.03 -3.44 12.43
C CYS A 125 -3.63 -4.86 12.10
N VAL A 126 -3.13 -5.04 10.89
CA VAL A 126 -2.42 -6.22 10.45
C VAL A 126 -0.92 -5.94 10.46
N TYR A 127 -0.14 -6.93 10.91
CA TYR A 127 1.32 -6.93 10.86
C TYR A 127 1.73 -7.94 9.79
N ILE A 128 2.26 -7.43 8.67
CA ILE A 128 2.57 -8.23 7.49
C ILE A 128 4.07 -8.48 7.45
N PRO A 129 4.53 -9.75 7.43
CA PRO A 129 5.96 -10.04 7.30
C PRO A 129 6.57 -9.35 6.08
N ILE A 130 7.66 -8.61 6.27
CA ILE A 130 8.27 -7.83 5.19
C ILE A 130 8.84 -8.71 4.07
N ASN A 131 9.24 -9.94 4.37
CA ASN A 131 9.76 -10.87 3.36
C ASN A 131 8.73 -11.29 2.31
N LYS A 132 7.46 -10.96 2.50
CA LYS A 132 6.41 -11.20 1.50
C LYS A 132 6.44 -10.19 0.36
N PHE A 133 7.11 -9.05 0.54
CA PHE A 133 7.19 -8.01 -0.48
C PHE A 133 8.26 -8.34 -1.51
N VAL A 134 7.89 -8.18 -2.78
CA VAL A 134 8.81 -8.33 -3.91
C VAL A 134 9.36 -6.94 -4.25
N ARG A 135 10.66 -6.85 -4.51
CA ARG A 135 11.29 -5.58 -4.86
C ARG A 135 10.88 -5.14 -6.26
N LEU A 136 10.34 -3.92 -6.38
CA LEU A 136 10.04 -3.31 -7.68
C LEU A 136 11.24 -2.54 -8.24
N GLY A 137 12.13 -2.07 -7.41
CA GLY A 137 13.26 -1.27 -7.81
C GLY A 137 13.79 -0.42 -6.66
N ASP A 138 14.54 0.63 -7.00
CA ASP A 138 15.05 1.56 -6.00
C ASP A 138 13.98 2.59 -5.61
N PRO A 139 13.99 3.07 -4.36
CA PRO A 139 13.08 4.11 -3.94
C PRO A 139 13.25 5.40 -4.74
N VAL A 140 12.18 6.16 -4.85
CA VAL A 140 12.20 7.52 -5.39
C VAL A 140 12.63 8.46 -4.26
N ILE A 141 13.67 9.21 -4.51
CA ILE A 141 14.25 10.14 -3.53
C ILE A 141 13.58 11.52 -3.62
#